data_f585baeb24bd43d08aa5fa483ea69c59
#
_entry.id   f585baeb24bd43d08aa5fa483ea69c59
#
_cell.length_a   1.000
_cell.length_b   1.000
_cell.length_c   1.000
_cell.angle_alpha   90.00
_cell.angle_beta   90.00
_cell.angle_gamma   90.00
#
_symmetry.space_group_name_H-M   'P 1'
#
loop_
_entity.id
_entity.type
_entity.pdbx_description
1 polymer ?
#
loop_
_entity_poly.entity_id
_entity_poly.type
_entity_poly.pdbx_seq_one_letter_code
_entity_poly.pdbx_strand_id
1 'polypeptide(L)'
;GDTSGGGGGSEPLGIINAVGFDPPPGDGAEHNAEVPRIYDGDPTTAWTTEGYESETFGGVKQGVGITVDLGQAQKINSVTLELPTTAQATVYAGDAATNSGTQIGQTQGRQGQVVLEPSSDVNAQYVTVWFTSLAPSDDGRYRAAVGEIVVR
;
A
#
# COMPACT_ATOMS: atom_id res chain seq x y z
N GLY A 1 -2.45 -11.87 -1.19
CA GLY A 1 -1.82 -12.31 -2.38
C GLY A 1 -0.43 -12.89 -2.23
N ASP A 2 0.24 -13.00 -3.32
CA ASP A 2 1.59 -13.56 -3.41
C ASP A 2 2.34 -12.90 -4.55
N THR A 3 3.58 -12.43 -4.28
CA THR A 3 4.46 -11.90 -5.31
C THR A 3 5.60 -12.88 -5.53
N SER A 4 5.51 -13.73 -6.53
CA SER A 4 6.59 -14.63 -6.89
C SER A 4 7.50 -13.98 -7.94
N GLY A 5 8.78 -14.24 -7.87
CA GLY A 5 9.75 -13.76 -8.83
C GLY A 5 9.98 -12.26 -8.79
N GLY A 6 9.76 -11.61 -7.66
CA GLY A 6 10.00 -10.19 -7.51
C GLY A 6 11.43 -9.81 -7.79
N GLY A 7 11.67 -8.63 -8.36
CA GLY A 7 13.01 -8.12 -8.62
C GLY A 7 13.76 -7.82 -7.32
N GLY A 8 15.04 -7.60 -7.44
CA GLY A 8 15.90 -7.32 -6.31
C GLY A 8 16.43 -8.58 -5.66
N GLY A 9 17.70 -8.59 -5.28
CA GLY A 9 18.35 -9.74 -4.70
C GLY A 9 18.24 -9.88 -3.21
N SER A 10 17.51 -8.98 -2.53
CA SER A 10 17.41 -9.01 -1.08
C SER A 10 16.26 -9.92 -0.63
N GLU A 11 16.43 -10.52 0.56
CA GLU A 11 15.38 -11.29 1.19
C GLU A 11 14.25 -10.38 1.63
N PRO A 12 12.99 -10.85 1.59
CA PRO A 12 11.87 -10.07 2.12
C PRO A 12 12.05 -9.78 3.60
N LEU A 13 11.73 -8.56 4.00
CA LEU A 13 11.69 -8.17 5.40
C LEU A 13 10.37 -8.64 6.01
N GLY A 14 10.41 -9.08 7.26
CA GLY A 14 9.21 -9.52 7.96
C GLY A 14 8.26 -8.38 8.25
N ILE A 15 6.98 -8.57 7.94
CA ILE A 15 5.91 -7.64 8.32
C ILE A 15 5.24 -8.22 9.56
N ILE A 16 5.27 -7.48 10.66
CA ILE A 16 4.68 -7.96 11.92
C ILE A 16 3.24 -7.51 12.10
N ASN A 17 2.82 -6.46 11.41
CA ASN A 17 1.47 -5.93 11.49
C ASN A 17 1.19 -5.00 10.32
N ALA A 18 -0.09 -4.78 10.05
CA ALA A 18 -0.52 -3.78 9.07
C ALA A 18 -1.88 -3.25 9.49
N VAL A 19 -2.14 -1.97 9.15
CA VAL A 19 -3.40 -1.30 9.49
C VAL A 19 -3.81 -0.41 8.34
N GLY A 20 -5.12 -0.17 8.21
CA GLY A 20 -5.62 0.87 7.31
C GLY A 20 -5.17 2.24 7.78
N PHE A 21 -4.95 3.13 6.82
CA PHE A 21 -4.53 4.51 7.07
C PHE A 21 -5.56 5.44 6.46
N ASP A 22 -6.41 6.02 7.30
CA ASP A 22 -7.48 6.93 6.90
C ASP A 22 -7.49 8.14 7.83
N PRO A 23 -6.54 9.08 7.64
CA PRO A 23 -6.42 10.23 8.54
C PRO A 23 -7.60 11.19 8.40
N PRO A 24 -7.81 12.10 9.37
CA PRO A 24 -8.89 13.09 9.27
C PRO A 24 -8.89 13.80 7.91
N PRO A 25 -10.08 13.99 7.30
CA PRO A 25 -11.42 13.80 7.85
C PRO A 25 -11.94 12.35 7.82
N GLY A 26 -11.10 11.37 7.60
CA GLY A 26 -11.47 9.97 7.70
C GLY A 26 -11.63 9.51 9.15
N ASP A 27 -12.02 8.24 9.32
CA ASP A 27 -12.35 7.65 10.63
C ASP A 27 -11.20 6.86 11.27
N GLY A 28 -10.03 6.85 10.64
CA GLY A 28 -8.85 6.16 11.15
C GLY A 28 -8.76 4.69 10.77
N ALA A 29 -9.72 4.16 10.00
CA ALA A 29 -9.72 2.76 9.60
C ALA A 29 -10.11 2.63 8.13
N GLU A 30 -9.62 1.57 7.48
CA GLU A 30 -9.93 1.31 6.08
C GLU A 30 -9.91 -0.20 5.84
N HIS A 31 -11.06 -0.86 6.05
CA HIS A 31 -11.21 -2.32 5.96
C HIS A 31 -10.12 -3.08 6.72
N ASN A 32 -9.89 -2.70 7.97
CA ASN A 32 -8.77 -3.25 8.76
C ASN A 32 -8.83 -4.76 8.90
N ALA A 33 -10.01 -5.38 8.87
CA ALA A 33 -10.13 -6.83 8.95
C ALA A 33 -9.54 -7.54 7.73
N GLU A 34 -9.43 -6.87 6.59
CA GLU A 34 -8.88 -7.43 5.36
C GLU A 34 -7.39 -7.17 5.20
N VAL A 35 -6.82 -6.28 6.01
CA VAL A 35 -5.44 -5.83 5.84
C VAL A 35 -4.43 -6.98 5.90
N PRO A 36 -4.59 -8.03 6.73
CA PRO A 36 -3.66 -9.17 6.70
C PRO A 36 -3.54 -9.88 5.36
N ARG A 37 -4.50 -9.68 4.45
CA ARG A 37 -4.45 -10.30 3.12
C ARG A 37 -3.28 -9.80 2.28
N ILE A 38 -2.70 -8.65 2.61
CA ILE A 38 -1.59 -8.08 1.83
C ILE A 38 -0.27 -8.79 2.10
N TYR A 39 -0.19 -9.63 3.16
CA TYR A 39 1.04 -10.37 3.48
C TYR A 39 0.74 -11.81 3.94
N ASP A 40 -0.33 -12.41 3.41
CA ASP A 40 -0.75 -13.78 3.77
C ASP A 40 -0.18 -14.86 2.85
N GLY A 41 0.52 -14.48 1.79
CA GLY A 41 1.07 -15.42 0.83
C GLY A 41 0.03 -16.12 -0.05
N ASP A 42 -1.24 -15.70 -0.02
CA ASP A 42 -2.32 -16.30 -0.80
C ASP A 42 -2.58 -15.47 -2.05
N PRO A 43 -2.36 -16.02 -3.26
CA PRO A 43 -2.52 -15.24 -4.49
C PRO A 43 -3.98 -14.89 -4.82
N THR A 44 -4.95 -15.46 -4.10
CA THR A 44 -6.36 -15.24 -4.37
C THR A 44 -6.99 -14.18 -3.48
N THR A 45 -6.26 -13.66 -2.48
CA THR A 45 -6.78 -12.68 -1.54
C THR A 45 -6.24 -11.29 -1.81
N ALA A 46 -7.04 -10.28 -1.49
CA ALA A 46 -6.65 -8.88 -1.60
C ALA A 46 -7.38 -8.05 -0.55
N TRP A 47 -6.73 -6.98 -0.13
CA TRP A 47 -7.35 -5.90 0.61
C TRP A 47 -7.90 -4.88 -0.38
N THR A 48 -9.08 -4.34 -0.08
CA THR A 48 -9.64 -3.20 -0.82
C THR A 48 -9.94 -2.06 0.14
N THR A 49 -9.91 -0.84 -0.38
CA THR A 49 -10.47 0.32 0.34
C THR A 49 -11.97 0.16 0.50
N GLU A 50 -12.57 0.99 1.32
CA GLU A 50 -14.02 1.17 1.28
C GLU A 50 -14.41 1.73 -0.10
N GLY A 51 -15.71 1.66 -0.43
CA GLY A 51 -16.21 2.18 -1.70
C GLY A 51 -16.50 3.66 -1.62
N TYR A 52 -16.10 4.39 -2.64
CA TYR A 52 -16.28 5.85 -2.73
C TYR A 52 -17.09 6.20 -3.96
N GLU A 53 -17.61 7.44 -4.01
CA GLU A 53 -18.51 7.86 -5.08
C GLU A 53 -17.81 8.22 -6.38
N SER A 54 -16.49 8.50 -6.30
CA SER A 54 -15.69 8.83 -7.48
C SER A 54 -14.26 8.34 -7.32
N GLU A 55 -13.47 8.42 -8.39
CA GLU A 55 -12.07 8.07 -8.34
C GLU A 55 -11.25 8.97 -7.40
N THR A 56 -11.79 10.13 -7.03
CA THR A 56 -11.16 11.09 -6.12
C THR A 56 -11.93 11.22 -4.81
N PHE A 57 -12.49 10.11 -4.31
CA PHE A 57 -13.14 10.00 -2.99
C PHE A 57 -14.38 10.87 -2.82
N GLY A 58 -15.08 11.17 -3.93
CA GLY A 58 -16.26 12.05 -3.90
C GLY A 58 -15.94 13.46 -3.44
N GLY A 59 -14.68 13.84 -3.41
CA GLY A 59 -14.23 15.15 -2.92
C GLY A 59 -14.21 15.31 -1.41
N VAL A 60 -14.46 14.23 -0.62
CA VAL A 60 -14.57 14.34 0.83
C VAL A 60 -13.24 14.15 1.55
N LYS A 61 -12.24 13.55 0.89
CA LYS A 61 -10.90 13.36 1.46
C LYS A 61 -9.86 13.33 0.34
N GLN A 62 -8.58 13.45 0.70
CA GLN A 62 -7.49 13.51 -0.28
C GLN A 62 -6.92 12.15 -0.61
N GLY A 63 -7.15 11.17 0.21
CA GLY A 63 -6.64 9.84 -0.02
C GLY A 63 -6.93 8.91 1.15
N VAL A 64 -6.58 7.65 0.97
CA VAL A 64 -6.58 6.61 2.00
C VAL A 64 -5.45 5.65 1.69
N GLY A 65 -5.09 4.81 2.64
CA GLY A 65 -4.05 3.82 2.40
C GLY A 65 -3.95 2.75 3.45
N ILE A 66 -2.81 2.10 3.44
CA ILE A 66 -2.44 1.08 4.41
C ILE A 66 -1.00 1.30 4.84
N THR A 67 -0.71 0.94 6.08
CA THR A 67 0.65 0.99 6.61
C THR A 67 1.06 -0.38 7.10
N VAL A 68 2.26 -0.82 6.73
CA VAL A 68 2.87 -2.04 7.27
C VAL A 68 3.94 -1.66 8.28
N ASP A 69 4.06 -2.49 9.31
CA ASP A 69 5.01 -2.34 10.40
C ASP A 69 6.06 -3.44 10.28
N LEU A 70 7.32 -3.07 10.15
CA LEU A 70 8.44 -4.01 10.06
C LEU A 70 8.99 -4.39 11.44
N GLY A 71 8.43 -3.82 12.52
CA GLY A 71 8.83 -4.13 13.89
C GLY A 71 9.99 -3.31 14.39
N GLN A 72 10.86 -2.85 13.53
CA GLN A 72 12.00 -1.99 13.83
C GLN A 72 12.47 -1.32 12.56
N ALA A 73 13.28 -0.29 12.70
CA ALA A 73 13.88 0.38 11.55
C ALA A 73 14.81 -0.59 10.82
N GLN A 74 14.65 -0.69 9.52
CA GLN A 74 15.47 -1.55 8.66
C GLN A 74 15.78 -0.82 7.37
N LYS A 75 16.88 -1.16 6.72
CA LYS A 75 17.20 -0.62 5.40
C LYS A 75 16.21 -1.16 4.38
N ILE A 76 15.61 -0.26 3.61
CA ILE A 76 14.62 -0.60 2.59
C ILE A 76 15.27 -0.43 1.21
N ASN A 77 15.37 -1.53 0.48
CA ASN A 77 15.92 -1.53 -0.87
C ASN A 77 14.82 -1.43 -1.93
N SER A 78 13.65 -2.01 -1.66
CA SER A 78 12.53 -1.96 -2.59
C SER A 78 11.20 -2.24 -1.90
N VAL A 79 10.13 -1.77 -2.51
CA VAL A 79 8.76 -2.13 -2.15
C VAL A 79 8.09 -2.65 -3.41
N THR A 80 7.59 -3.89 -3.35
CA THR A 80 6.87 -4.51 -4.45
C THR A 80 5.40 -4.59 -4.09
N LEU A 81 4.54 -4.11 -4.98
CA LEU A 81 3.09 -4.16 -4.82
C LEU A 81 2.49 -5.02 -5.91
N GLU A 82 1.53 -5.88 -5.55
CA GLU A 82 0.61 -6.48 -6.52
C GLU A 82 -0.69 -5.72 -6.48
N LEU A 83 -1.06 -5.13 -7.61
CA LEU A 83 -2.21 -4.25 -7.74
C LEU A 83 -3.23 -4.92 -8.65
N PRO A 84 -4.33 -5.46 -8.08
CA PRO A 84 -5.38 -6.12 -8.90
C PRO A 84 -6.07 -5.16 -9.86
N THR A 85 -6.08 -3.86 -9.53
CA THR A 85 -6.66 -2.82 -10.37
C THR A 85 -5.66 -1.67 -10.51
N THR A 86 -5.87 -0.83 -11.52
CA THR A 86 -5.04 0.37 -11.70
C THR A 86 -5.14 1.24 -10.45
N ALA A 87 -4.02 1.86 -10.09
CA ALA A 87 -3.97 2.69 -8.89
C ALA A 87 -2.97 3.83 -9.05
N GLN A 88 -3.33 4.97 -8.49
CA GLN A 88 -2.40 6.08 -8.30
C GLN A 88 -2.09 6.15 -6.82
N ALA A 89 -0.89 5.75 -6.46
CA ALA A 89 -0.45 5.73 -5.07
C ALA A 89 0.99 6.21 -4.95
N THR A 90 1.29 6.80 -3.82
CA THR A 90 2.66 7.13 -3.41
C THR A 90 3.00 6.27 -2.20
N VAL A 91 4.21 5.70 -2.21
CA VAL A 91 4.71 4.88 -1.11
C VAL A 91 5.70 5.71 -0.30
N TYR A 92 5.48 5.77 1.00
CA TYR A 92 6.32 6.48 1.95
C TYR A 92 6.93 5.51 2.95
N ALA A 93 8.11 5.82 3.45
CA ALA A 93 8.75 5.05 4.52
C ALA A 93 9.26 6.00 5.58
N GLY A 94 9.07 5.63 6.85
CA GLY A 94 9.48 6.50 7.95
C GLY A 94 9.37 5.81 9.31
N ASP A 95 9.57 6.60 10.36
CA ASP A 95 9.51 6.13 11.74
C ASP A 95 8.12 6.29 12.37
N ALA A 96 7.15 6.67 11.56
CA ALA A 96 5.74 6.79 11.97
C ALA A 96 4.84 6.21 10.88
N ALA A 97 3.66 5.75 11.30
CA ALA A 97 2.67 5.15 10.40
C ALA A 97 1.85 6.23 9.72
N THR A 98 2.49 7.04 8.88
CA THR A 98 1.88 8.20 8.21
C THR A 98 2.40 8.32 6.77
N ASN A 99 1.80 9.26 6.04
CA ASN A 99 2.23 9.62 4.68
C ASN A 99 3.20 10.82 4.69
N SER A 100 3.92 11.02 5.78
CA SER A 100 4.86 12.14 5.92
C SER A 100 6.33 11.71 5.86
N GLY A 101 6.60 10.42 5.63
CA GLY A 101 7.97 9.92 5.56
C GLY A 101 8.67 10.21 4.24
N THR A 102 9.78 9.50 4.00
CA THR A 102 10.52 9.60 2.74
C THR A 102 9.74 8.89 1.64
N GLN A 103 9.59 9.55 0.51
CA GLN A 103 8.90 8.98 -0.64
C GLN A 103 9.80 7.92 -1.31
N ILE A 104 9.29 6.69 -1.42
CA ILE A 104 9.97 5.59 -2.11
C ILE A 104 9.69 5.63 -3.61
N GLY A 105 8.46 5.96 -4.01
CA GLY A 105 8.06 6.02 -5.40
C GLY A 105 6.56 6.14 -5.56
N GLN A 106 6.12 6.14 -6.82
CA GLN A 106 4.70 6.25 -7.18
C GLN A 106 4.33 5.16 -8.18
N THR A 107 3.09 4.67 -8.10
CA THR A 107 2.63 3.60 -8.99
C THR A 107 2.24 4.09 -10.38
N GLN A 108 1.97 5.38 -10.55
CA GLN A 108 1.71 6.03 -11.84
C GLN A 108 0.56 5.39 -12.63
N GLY A 109 -0.52 5.02 -11.93
CA GLY A 109 -1.70 4.44 -12.58
C GLY A 109 -1.50 3.01 -13.06
N ARG A 110 -0.43 2.33 -12.66
CA ARG A 110 -0.14 0.97 -13.13
C ARG A 110 -0.99 -0.07 -12.39
N GLN A 111 -1.03 -1.25 -12.98
CA GLN A 111 -1.70 -2.45 -12.50
C GLN A 111 -0.72 -3.61 -12.58
N GLY A 112 -0.94 -4.66 -11.81
CA GLY A 112 -0.06 -5.81 -11.78
C GLY A 112 1.07 -5.63 -10.77
N GLN A 113 2.22 -6.22 -11.04
CA GLN A 113 3.37 -6.12 -10.16
C GLN A 113 4.11 -4.80 -10.41
N VAL A 114 4.26 -4.01 -9.37
CA VAL A 114 4.97 -2.73 -9.43
C VAL A 114 6.09 -2.78 -8.39
N VAL A 115 7.33 -2.56 -8.85
CA VAL A 115 8.51 -2.53 -7.98
C VAL A 115 8.97 -1.07 -7.88
N LEU A 116 9.08 -0.58 -6.63
CA LEU A 116 9.53 0.78 -6.35
C LEU A 116 10.84 0.71 -5.56
N GLU A 117 11.79 1.56 -5.94
CA GLU A 117 13.10 1.62 -5.30
C GLU A 117 13.39 3.07 -4.89
N PRO A 118 13.87 3.31 -3.65
CA PRO A 118 14.21 4.66 -3.23
C PRO A 118 15.43 5.17 -4.00
N SER A 119 15.51 6.47 -4.17
CA SER A 119 16.64 7.13 -4.86
C SER A 119 17.87 7.31 -3.97
N SER A 120 17.73 7.08 -2.68
CA SER A 120 18.81 7.19 -1.68
C SER A 120 18.57 6.18 -0.58
N ASP A 121 19.53 6.02 0.33
CA ASP A 121 19.39 5.08 1.44
C ASP A 121 18.25 5.48 2.36
N VAL A 122 17.39 4.51 2.68
CA VAL A 122 16.25 4.69 3.56
C VAL A 122 16.26 3.62 4.63
N ASN A 123 16.15 4.05 5.89
CA ASN A 123 15.91 3.16 7.03
C ASN A 123 14.60 3.55 7.67
N ALA A 124 13.69 2.60 7.83
CA ALA A 124 12.36 2.91 8.35
C ALA A 124 11.72 1.68 8.96
N GLN A 125 10.87 1.90 9.94
CA GLN A 125 10.03 0.85 10.54
C GLN A 125 8.70 0.69 9.82
N TYR A 126 8.16 1.77 9.26
CA TYR A 126 6.83 1.77 8.65
C TYR A 126 6.89 2.09 7.17
N VAL A 127 6.07 1.38 6.38
CA VAL A 127 5.88 1.67 4.96
C VAL A 127 4.39 1.92 4.73
N THR A 128 4.06 3.09 4.19
CA THR A 128 2.68 3.52 3.96
C THR A 128 2.42 3.65 2.48
N VAL A 129 1.37 2.98 1.99
CA VAL A 129 0.88 3.11 0.63
C VAL A 129 -0.31 4.06 0.67
N TRP A 130 -0.17 5.21 0.03
CA TRP A 130 -1.15 6.31 0.06
C TRP A 130 -1.81 6.43 -1.31
N PHE A 131 -3.08 6.07 -1.40
CA PHE A 131 -3.83 6.14 -2.66
C PHE A 131 -4.50 7.50 -2.79
N THR A 132 -4.28 8.15 -3.94
CA THR A 132 -4.89 9.44 -4.27
C THR A 132 -5.90 9.33 -5.38
N SER A 133 -5.99 8.18 -6.07
CA SER A 133 -7.00 7.92 -7.09
C SER A 133 -7.40 6.45 -7.04
N LEU A 134 -8.66 6.18 -7.31
CA LEU A 134 -9.30 4.89 -7.21
C LEU A 134 -9.74 4.39 -8.57
N ALA A 135 -10.11 3.11 -8.66
CA ALA A 135 -10.63 2.50 -9.88
C ALA A 135 -12.09 2.06 -9.67
N PRO A 136 -12.89 2.04 -10.74
CA PRO A 136 -14.25 1.53 -10.61
C PRO A 136 -14.28 0.06 -10.27
N SER A 137 -15.22 -0.35 -9.44
CA SER A 137 -15.45 -1.73 -9.08
C SER A 137 -16.84 -2.20 -9.51
N ASP A 138 -17.08 -3.51 -9.39
CA ASP A 138 -18.29 -4.14 -9.94
C ASP A 138 -19.59 -3.64 -9.29
N ASP A 139 -19.51 -3.09 -8.09
CA ASP A 139 -20.66 -2.59 -7.35
C ASP A 139 -21.01 -1.14 -7.67
N GLY A 140 -20.33 -0.54 -8.66
CA GLY A 140 -20.54 0.86 -9.03
C GLY A 140 -19.81 1.86 -8.16
N ARG A 141 -19.07 1.40 -7.16
CA ARG A 141 -18.26 2.26 -6.30
C ARG A 141 -16.82 2.28 -6.81
N TYR A 142 -16.02 3.19 -6.28
CA TYR A 142 -14.60 3.31 -6.63
C TYR A 142 -13.75 2.84 -5.47
N ARG A 143 -12.76 2.00 -5.75
CA ARG A 143 -11.89 1.37 -4.74
C ARG A 143 -10.48 1.28 -5.26
N ALA A 144 -9.51 1.18 -4.34
CA ALA A 144 -8.18 0.68 -4.63
C ALA A 144 -8.02 -0.69 -3.97
N ALA A 145 -7.09 -1.48 -4.45
CA ALA A 145 -6.85 -2.82 -3.93
C ALA A 145 -5.35 -3.11 -3.90
N VAL A 146 -4.93 -3.92 -2.93
CA VAL A 146 -3.56 -4.45 -2.87
C VAL A 146 -3.67 -5.95 -2.64
N GLY A 147 -3.08 -6.73 -3.55
CA GLY A 147 -3.02 -8.18 -3.39
C GLY A 147 -1.89 -8.60 -2.48
N GLU A 148 -0.72 -7.98 -2.65
CA GLU A 148 0.44 -8.29 -1.80
C GLU A 148 1.38 -7.10 -1.75
N ILE A 149 2.04 -6.95 -0.60
CA ILE A 149 3.16 -6.01 -0.45
C ILE A 149 4.37 -6.79 0.06
N VAL A 150 5.51 -6.58 -0.59
CA VAL A 150 6.78 -7.18 -0.17
C VAL A 150 7.80 -6.06 -0.03
N VAL A 151 8.38 -5.94 1.15
CA VAL A 151 9.45 -4.97 1.43
C VAL A 151 10.76 -5.72 1.50
N ARG A 152 11.78 -5.24 0.79
CA ARG A 152 13.12 -5.84 0.79
C ARG A 152 14.20 -4.86 1.16
#